data_58d888bb997e501ddceac041d316c231
#
_entry.id   58d888bb997e501ddceac041d316c231
#
_cell.length_a   1.000
_cell.length_b   1.000
_cell.length_c   1.000
_cell.angle_alpha   90.00
_cell.angle_beta   90.00
_cell.angle_gamma   90.00
#
_symmetry.space_group_name_H-M   'P 1'
#
loop_
_entity.id
_entity.type
_entity.pdbx_description
1 polymer ?
#
loop_
_entity_poly.entity_id
_entity_poly.type
_entity_poly.pdbx_seq_one_letter_code
_entity_poly.pdbx_strand_id
1 'polypeptide(L)'
;MGFFELSAEIPAEIGGTALEGIPLEEETRSLAPDGPTEHPAPWPRLARLSPVKALILNGNATFRHNNVALLSVNSVLADEVLSSAEFDERLAPSLKRLRLSKKLLERVSGVAERRWWSAGTTFDDAAISAGKQALDAAGIEPGQIGLLINTSVTRRNLEPSVASKVHHGLGLPSSAMNFDIANACLGFVNGMTLAANMIDSGQISYALIVAGEDAQPTQEVTFQRLNDPNSTREDYLRQFATLTLGSGAAAAVIGPADLHPGKPRILGGVSRAGTAHHELCVGGPAGMYTDSKGLLDNGLELVVDAWDEAHAAGWNWKSMDRYVTHQVSKSYTNAIIKAVGLVKDKVPVTFPKWGNVGPASLPMTLWQEAKSLKPGDRVLCMGVGSGLNTAMMELAW
;
A
#
# COMPACT_ATOMS: atom_id res chain seq x y z
N MET A 1 24.60 -26.29 22.79
CA MET A 1 25.36 -25.83 23.97
C MET A 1 26.27 -24.72 23.51
N GLY A 2 26.10 -23.50 24.01
CA GLY A 2 27.00 -22.38 23.75
C GLY A 2 26.18 -21.08 23.52
N PHE A 3 25.69 -20.50 24.60
CA PHE A 3 25.18 -19.12 24.64
C PHE A 3 26.38 -18.17 24.56
N PHE A 4 26.39 -17.27 23.59
CA PHE A 4 27.26 -16.10 23.60
C PHE A 4 26.54 -14.97 24.31
N GLU A 5 26.95 -14.69 25.55
CA GLU A 5 26.65 -13.44 26.24
C GLU A 5 27.49 -12.33 25.61
N LEU A 6 26.80 -11.32 25.09
CA LEU A 6 27.40 -10.03 24.78
C LEU A 6 27.05 -9.08 25.94
N SER A 7 27.94 -9.00 26.91
CA SER A 7 27.99 -7.94 27.91
C SER A 7 28.55 -6.67 27.24
N ALA A 8 27.70 -5.70 26.97
CA ALA A 8 28.13 -4.35 26.63
C ALA A 8 28.30 -3.56 27.95
N GLU A 9 29.53 -3.24 28.29
CA GLU A 9 29.89 -2.32 29.37
C GLU A 9 29.40 -0.90 29.01
N ILE A 10 28.55 -0.36 29.87
CA ILE A 10 28.17 1.06 29.82
C ILE A 10 29.20 1.82 30.64
N PRO A 11 29.89 2.85 30.11
CA PRO A 11 30.77 3.70 30.92
C PRO A 11 29.95 4.52 31.90
N ALA A 12 30.23 4.36 33.20
CA ALA A 12 29.73 5.21 34.26
C ALA A 12 30.63 6.45 34.33
N GLU A 13 30.14 7.59 33.81
CA GLU A 13 30.60 8.93 34.24
C GLU A 13 29.65 9.99 33.69
N ILE A 14 28.62 10.34 34.46
CA ILE A 14 28.07 11.70 34.45
C ILE A 14 27.87 12.10 35.93
N GLY A 15 28.74 13.04 36.37
CA GLY A 15 28.78 13.54 37.72
C GLY A 15 27.48 14.18 38.14
N GLY A 16 27.13 13.92 39.39
CA GLY A 16 25.97 14.52 40.06
C GLY A 16 26.11 16.03 40.26
N THR A 17 25.06 16.75 39.94
CA THR A 17 24.73 18.00 40.60
C THR A 17 23.37 17.83 41.24
N ALA A 18 23.40 17.94 42.57
CA ALA A 18 22.23 17.97 43.43
C ALA A 18 21.32 19.14 43.03
N LEU A 19 20.06 18.86 42.77
CA LEU A 19 18.99 19.84 42.74
C LEU A 19 18.43 19.94 44.18
N GLU A 20 18.93 20.93 44.92
CA GLU A 20 18.35 21.35 46.18
C GLU A 20 17.04 22.10 45.92
N GLY A 21 16.05 21.67 46.67
CA GLY A 21 14.85 22.30 47.19
C GLY A 21 14.21 23.49 46.48
N ILE A 22 13.10 23.25 45.80
CA ILE A 22 12.08 24.28 45.55
C ILE A 22 10.93 24.00 46.50
N PRO A 23 10.55 24.95 47.40
CA PRO A 23 9.41 24.77 48.28
C PRO A 23 8.09 24.81 47.46
N LEU A 24 7.21 23.85 47.67
CA LEU A 24 5.83 23.90 47.23
C LEU A 24 5.06 24.83 48.17
N GLU A 25 4.86 26.09 47.78
CA GLU A 25 3.83 26.91 48.41
C GLU A 25 2.47 26.57 47.80
N GLU A 26 1.60 26.00 48.63
CA GLU A 26 0.17 25.88 48.36
C GLU A 26 -0.49 27.27 48.39
N GLU A 27 -0.68 27.88 47.22
CA GLU A 27 -1.65 28.96 47.07
C GLU A 27 -2.97 28.37 46.55
N THR A 28 -3.84 28.03 47.51
CA THR A 28 -5.27 27.82 47.24
C THR A 28 -5.92 29.17 46.96
N ARG A 29 -5.94 29.60 45.71
CA ARG A 29 -6.85 30.67 45.27
C ARG A 29 -8.18 30.07 44.88
N SER A 30 -9.18 30.27 45.74
CA SER A 30 -10.60 30.16 45.49
C SER A 30 -10.96 31.14 44.33
N LEU A 31 -11.16 30.60 43.11
CA LEU A 31 -11.82 31.33 42.06
C LEU A 31 -13.30 30.94 42.06
N ALA A 32 -14.12 31.78 42.63
CA ALA A 32 -15.57 31.72 42.41
C ALA A 32 -15.85 32.11 40.93
N PRO A 33 -16.74 31.42 40.24
CA PRO A 33 -17.08 31.80 38.88
C PRO A 33 -18.19 32.87 38.91
N ASP A 34 -17.82 34.10 38.63
CA ASP A 34 -18.77 35.17 38.27
C ASP A 34 -18.95 35.18 36.75
N GLY A 35 -20.16 34.89 36.30
CA GLY A 35 -20.62 35.09 34.93
C GLY A 35 -21.38 33.91 34.35
N PRO A 36 -22.47 34.14 33.63
CA PRO A 36 -23.18 33.08 32.95
C PRO A 36 -22.29 32.45 31.88
N THR A 37 -21.87 31.21 32.08
CA THR A 37 -21.21 30.41 31.04
C THR A 37 -22.23 30.18 29.92
N GLU A 38 -22.08 30.91 28.81
CA GLU A 38 -22.73 30.53 27.56
C GLU A 38 -22.20 29.14 27.20
N HIS A 39 -23.03 28.13 27.41
CA HIS A 39 -22.77 26.81 26.85
C HIS A 39 -22.70 26.97 25.34
N PRO A 40 -21.65 26.43 24.67
CA PRO A 40 -21.65 26.40 23.22
C PRO A 40 -22.95 25.74 22.76
N ALA A 41 -23.59 26.35 21.74
CA ALA A 41 -24.82 25.83 21.17
C ALA A 41 -24.69 24.33 20.91
N PRO A 42 -25.74 23.54 21.26
CA PRO A 42 -25.67 22.11 21.01
C PRO A 42 -25.42 21.91 19.50
N TRP A 43 -24.50 21.02 19.20
CA TRP A 43 -24.16 20.61 17.86
C TRP A 43 -25.45 20.47 17.04
N PRO A 44 -25.54 21.03 15.81
CA PRO A 44 -26.72 20.87 14.98
C PRO A 44 -27.03 19.37 14.96
N ARG A 45 -28.25 19.02 15.40
CA ARG A 45 -28.71 17.62 15.35
C ARG A 45 -28.52 17.20 13.92
N LEU A 46 -27.55 16.29 13.69
CA LEU A 46 -27.43 15.60 12.42
C LEU A 46 -28.85 15.19 12.03
N ALA A 47 -29.33 15.75 10.92
CA ALA A 47 -30.62 15.35 10.36
C ALA A 47 -30.58 13.82 10.35
N ARG A 48 -31.58 13.21 10.97
CA ARG A 48 -31.68 11.75 11.06
C ARG A 48 -31.49 11.24 9.66
N LEU A 49 -30.30 10.70 9.38
CA LEU A 49 -30.08 9.90 8.19
C LEU A 49 -31.24 8.92 8.19
N SER A 50 -32.07 8.92 7.15
CA SER A 50 -33.04 7.86 6.91
C SER A 50 -32.34 6.56 7.29
N PRO A 51 -32.97 5.67 8.08
CA PRO A 51 -32.38 4.38 8.31
C PRO A 51 -32.26 3.76 6.92
N VAL A 52 -31.10 3.93 6.28
CA VAL A 52 -30.63 2.97 5.30
C VAL A 52 -30.75 1.68 6.08
N LYS A 53 -31.74 0.84 5.77
CA LYS A 53 -31.76 -0.53 6.23
C LYS A 53 -30.41 -1.03 5.80
N ALA A 54 -29.43 -0.96 6.74
CA ALA A 54 -28.20 -1.68 6.61
C ALA A 54 -28.66 -3.11 6.45
N LEU A 55 -28.64 -3.59 5.21
CA LEU A 55 -28.62 -5.02 4.99
C LEU A 55 -27.36 -5.44 5.73
N ILE A 56 -27.52 -5.86 6.99
CA ILE A 56 -26.47 -6.50 7.75
C ILE A 56 -26.31 -7.87 7.09
N LEU A 57 -25.63 -7.83 5.94
CA LEU A 57 -25.01 -9.01 5.40
C LEU A 57 -23.98 -9.41 6.46
N ASN A 58 -23.99 -10.66 6.86
CA ASN A 58 -23.10 -11.23 7.85
C ASN A 58 -21.64 -10.91 7.49
N GLY A 59 -21.11 -9.80 8.03
CA GLY A 59 -19.75 -9.33 7.80
C GLY A 59 -19.69 -7.86 7.37
N ASN A 60 -18.82 -7.09 8.00
CA ASN A 60 -18.59 -5.66 7.74
C ASN A 60 -17.63 -5.41 6.57
N ALA A 61 -17.55 -6.34 5.60
CA ALA A 61 -16.55 -6.30 4.54
C ALA A 61 -16.95 -5.44 3.34
N THR A 62 -18.22 -4.96 3.30
CA THR A 62 -18.74 -4.10 2.22
C THR A 62 -18.84 -2.66 2.69
N PHE A 63 -18.32 -1.73 1.91
CA PHE A 63 -18.36 -0.30 2.20
C PHE A 63 -18.78 0.51 0.97
N ARG A 64 -19.43 1.66 1.19
CA ARG A 64 -19.88 2.58 0.14
C ARG A 64 -19.56 4.01 0.54
N HIS A 65 -19.16 4.80 -0.46
CA HIS A 65 -18.89 6.23 -0.28
C HIS A 65 -19.88 7.06 -1.08
N ASN A 66 -20.30 8.20 -0.51
CA ASN A 66 -21.28 9.08 -1.11
C ASN A 66 -20.64 10.32 -1.74
N ASN A 67 -19.60 10.87 -1.12
CA ASN A 67 -19.01 12.15 -1.52
C ASN A 67 -17.48 12.11 -1.56
N VAL A 68 -16.91 11.14 -2.26
CA VAL A 68 -15.45 11.00 -2.37
C VAL A 68 -15.01 10.90 -3.83
N ALA A 69 -13.98 11.66 -4.20
CA ALA A 69 -13.39 11.65 -5.54
C ALA A 69 -11.88 11.38 -5.48
N LEU A 70 -11.36 10.72 -6.50
CA LEU A 70 -9.95 10.62 -6.82
C LEU A 70 -9.55 11.86 -7.62
N LEU A 71 -8.83 12.81 -7.00
CA LEU A 71 -8.46 14.06 -7.64
C LEU A 71 -7.27 13.90 -8.56
N SER A 72 -6.32 13.06 -8.17
CA SER A 72 -5.16 12.69 -8.98
C SER A 72 -4.60 11.35 -8.56
N VAL A 73 -3.90 10.70 -9.49
CA VAL A 73 -2.98 9.58 -9.23
C VAL A 73 -1.71 9.80 -10.04
N ASN A 74 -0.54 9.70 -9.41
CA ASN A 74 0.76 9.93 -10.04
C ASN A 74 1.75 8.86 -9.64
N SER A 75 2.80 8.69 -10.47
CA SER A 75 3.81 7.66 -10.28
C SER A 75 5.19 8.16 -10.66
N VAL A 76 6.20 7.73 -9.90
CA VAL A 76 7.61 7.90 -10.20
C VAL A 76 8.21 6.52 -10.46
N LEU A 77 8.73 6.33 -11.66
CA LEU A 77 9.42 5.09 -12.04
C LEU A 77 10.89 5.20 -11.62
N ALA A 78 11.42 4.14 -11.03
CA ALA A 78 12.85 4.04 -10.81
C ALA A 78 13.57 3.98 -12.15
N ASP A 79 14.76 4.51 -12.22
CA ASP A 79 15.45 4.87 -13.50
C ASP A 79 16.35 3.76 -14.03
N GLU A 80 16.93 2.90 -13.18
CA GLU A 80 17.72 1.76 -13.63
C GLU A 80 16.82 0.60 -14.06
N VAL A 81 17.02 0.11 -15.28
CA VAL A 81 16.28 -1.02 -15.84
C VAL A 81 17.15 -2.25 -15.79
N LEU A 82 16.67 -3.32 -15.17
CA LEU A 82 17.35 -4.60 -15.07
C LEU A 82 16.50 -5.70 -15.70
N SER A 83 17.05 -6.41 -16.64
CA SER A 83 16.40 -7.54 -17.31
C SER A 83 16.42 -8.82 -16.46
N SER A 84 15.47 -9.72 -16.70
CA SER A 84 15.52 -11.07 -16.12
C SER A 84 16.75 -11.86 -16.60
N ALA A 85 17.32 -11.52 -17.77
CA ALA A 85 18.55 -12.13 -18.26
C ALA A 85 19.76 -11.74 -17.39
N GLU A 86 19.87 -10.49 -16.95
CA GLU A 86 20.92 -10.06 -16.00
C GLU A 86 20.80 -10.75 -14.65
N PHE A 87 19.58 -11.00 -14.16
CA PHE A 87 19.34 -11.79 -12.96
C PHE A 87 19.78 -13.24 -13.14
N ASP A 88 19.49 -13.85 -14.30
CA ASP A 88 19.96 -15.20 -14.65
C ASP A 88 21.49 -15.27 -14.71
N GLU A 89 22.18 -14.23 -15.21
CA GLU A 89 23.63 -14.14 -15.23
C GLU A 89 24.22 -14.07 -13.81
N ARG A 90 23.65 -13.24 -12.95
CA ARG A 90 24.04 -13.14 -11.53
C ARG A 90 23.86 -14.45 -10.76
N LEU A 91 22.87 -15.27 -11.16
CA LEU A 91 22.56 -16.58 -10.57
C LEU A 91 23.12 -17.76 -11.39
N ALA A 92 23.92 -17.53 -12.43
CA ALA A 92 24.37 -18.57 -13.35
C ALA A 92 25.04 -19.79 -12.65
N PRO A 93 25.92 -19.62 -11.64
CA PRO A 93 26.49 -20.74 -10.90
C PRO A 93 25.42 -21.58 -10.20
N SER A 94 24.47 -20.94 -9.57
CA SER A 94 23.37 -21.57 -8.84
C SER A 94 22.38 -22.27 -9.76
N LEU A 95 21.97 -21.62 -10.86
CA LEU A 95 21.10 -22.24 -11.85
C LEU A 95 21.72 -23.51 -12.44
N LYS A 96 23.03 -23.50 -12.72
CA LYS A 96 23.77 -24.69 -13.19
C LYS A 96 23.79 -25.80 -12.13
N ARG A 97 24.13 -25.46 -10.89
CA ARG A 97 24.21 -26.41 -9.77
C ARG A 97 22.87 -27.04 -9.46
N LEU A 98 21.80 -26.23 -9.45
CA LEU A 98 20.42 -26.65 -9.15
C LEU A 98 19.70 -27.27 -10.36
N ARG A 99 20.36 -27.37 -11.51
CA ARG A 99 19.80 -27.86 -12.77
C ARG A 99 18.50 -27.13 -13.18
N LEU A 100 18.50 -25.80 -13.00
CA LEU A 100 17.41 -24.92 -13.42
C LEU A 100 17.75 -24.32 -14.78
N SER A 101 16.74 -24.17 -15.62
CA SER A 101 16.96 -23.57 -16.95
C SER A 101 17.12 -22.05 -16.85
N LYS A 102 18.00 -21.48 -17.66
CA LYS A 102 18.00 -20.05 -17.93
C LYS A 102 16.62 -19.61 -18.47
N LYS A 103 16.25 -18.36 -18.28
CA LYS A 103 14.93 -17.80 -18.63
C LYS A 103 13.75 -18.40 -17.82
N LEU A 104 14.05 -19.17 -16.75
CA LEU A 104 12.99 -19.70 -15.90
C LEU A 104 12.19 -18.56 -15.26
N LEU A 105 12.88 -17.52 -14.80
CA LEU A 105 12.29 -16.37 -14.15
C LEU A 105 11.29 -15.66 -15.07
N GLU A 106 11.73 -15.24 -16.25
CA GLU A 106 10.85 -14.56 -17.22
C GLU A 106 9.72 -15.48 -17.73
N ARG A 107 10.03 -16.73 -18.05
CA ARG A 107 9.05 -17.67 -18.59
C ARG A 107 7.89 -17.95 -17.62
N VAL A 108 8.18 -18.08 -16.33
CA VAL A 108 7.19 -18.42 -15.30
C VAL A 108 6.44 -17.18 -14.82
N SER A 109 7.16 -16.12 -14.49
CA SER A 109 6.56 -14.89 -13.96
C SER A 109 5.97 -13.98 -15.04
N GLY A 110 6.55 -13.98 -16.23
CA GLY A 110 6.25 -13.00 -17.29
C GLY A 110 6.94 -11.65 -17.06
N VAL A 111 7.79 -11.53 -16.04
CA VAL A 111 8.58 -10.31 -15.76
C VAL A 111 9.82 -10.34 -16.65
N ALA A 112 9.85 -9.50 -17.67
CA ALA A 112 11.01 -9.37 -18.58
C ALA A 112 12.08 -8.46 -17.96
N GLU A 113 11.64 -7.37 -17.34
CA GLU A 113 12.50 -6.40 -16.69
C GLU A 113 11.84 -5.88 -15.40
N ARG A 114 12.64 -5.27 -14.52
CA ARG A 114 12.22 -4.52 -13.33
C ARG A 114 13.10 -3.31 -13.17
N ARG A 115 12.80 -2.50 -12.18
CA ARG A 115 13.51 -1.26 -11.97
C ARG A 115 14.14 -1.20 -10.59
N TRP A 116 15.30 -0.51 -10.51
CA TRP A 116 15.96 -0.11 -9.27
C TRP A 116 16.15 1.39 -9.25
N TRP A 117 16.28 1.94 -8.06
CA TRP A 117 16.67 3.33 -7.91
C TRP A 117 18.16 3.48 -8.17
N SER A 118 18.56 4.55 -8.87
CA SER A 118 19.96 4.93 -8.98
C SER A 118 20.53 5.34 -7.61
N ALA A 119 21.85 5.25 -7.50
CA ALA A 119 22.56 5.59 -6.27
C ALA A 119 22.19 6.99 -5.77
N GLY A 120 21.83 7.09 -4.49
CA GLY A 120 21.43 8.33 -3.84
C GLY A 120 19.93 8.59 -3.82
N THR A 121 19.12 7.92 -4.64
CA THR A 121 17.65 8.00 -4.58
C THR A 121 17.12 6.96 -3.60
N THR A 122 16.21 7.36 -2.73
CA THR A 122 15.60 6.47 -1.74
C THR A 122 14.10 6.31 -1.98
N PHE A 123 13.53 5.21 -1.53
CA PHE A 123 12.12 4.93 -1.71
C PHE A 123 11.19 5.99 -1.11
N ASP A 124 11.60 6.57 0.02
CA ASP A 124 10.88 7.64 0.71
C ASP A 124 11.03 9.01 0.01
N ASP A 125 12.20 9.31 -0.58
CA ASP A 125 12.36 10.48 -1.44
C ASP A 125 11.52 10.36 -2.72
N ALA A 126 11.44 9.15 -3.26
CA ALA A 126 10.57 8.86 -4.40
C ALA A 126 9.08 8.99 -4.04
N ALA A 127 8.66 8.55 -2.83
CA ALA A 127 7.31 8.77 -2.32
C ALA A 127 6.98 10.26 -2.16
N ILE A 128 7.95 11.07 -1.66
CA ILE A 128 7.82 12.53 -1.61
C ILE A 128 7.65 13.13 -3.02
N SER A 129 8.45 12.67 -3.98
CA SER A 129 8.35 13.12 -5.37
C SER A 129 6.99 12.79 -6.00
N ALA A 130 6.51 11.55 -5.80
CA ALA A 130 5.18 11.13 -6.26
C ALA A 130 4.07 11.96 -5.58
N GLY A 131 4.21 12.23 -4.28
CA GLY A 131 3.28 13.08 -3.52
C GLY A 131 3.20 14.50 -4.06
N LYS A 132 4.34 15.14 -4.33
CA LYS A 132 4.40 16.48 -4.95
C LYS A 132 3.68 16.50 -6.30
N GLN A 133 4.00 15.54 -7.18
CA GLN A 133 3.35 15.44 -8.49
C GLN A 133 1.84 15.21 -8.37
N ALA A 134 1.39 14.44 -7.38
CA ALA A 134 -0.02 14.20 -7.14
C ALA A 134 -0.74 15.44 -6.64
N LEU A 135 -0.14 16.21 -5.73
CA LEU A 135 -0.67 17.49 -5.25
C LEU A 135 -0.78 18.51 -6.39
N ASP A 136 0.28 18.68 -7.17
CA ASP A 136 0.32 19.57 -8.34
C ASP A 136 -0.78 19.21 -9.36
N ALA A 137 -0.93 17.92 -9.70
CA ALA A 137 -1.94 17.44 -10.64
C ALA A 137 -3.38 17.56 -10.11
N ALA A 138 -3.56 17.54 -8.79
CA ALA A 138 -4.85 17.78 -8.15
C ALA A 138 -5.19 19.27 -8.01
N GLY A 139 -4.19 20.15 -8.07
CA GLY A 139 -4.34 21.58 -7.73
C GLY A 139 -4.62 21.79 -6.25
N ILE A 140 -4.08 20.93 -5.39
CA ILE A 140 -4.27 20.99 -3.92
C ILE A 140 -2.94 21.42 -3.27
N GLU A 141 -3.01 22.50 -2.52
CA GLU A 141 -1.85 22.98 -1.79
C GLU A 141 -1.54 22.08 -0.58
N PRO A 142 -0.25 21.91 -0.21
CA PRO A 142 0.13 21.12 0.97
C PRO A 142 -0.64 21.51 2.25
N GLY A 143 -0.93 22.80 2.44
CA GLY A 143 -1.67 23.33 3.59
C GLY A 143 -3.12 22.88 3.70
N GLN A 144 -3.69 22.32 2.65
CA GLN A 144 -5.07 21.81 2.63
C GLN A 144 -5.19 20.33 3.02
N ILE A 145 -4.06 19.60 3.05
CA ILE A 145 -4.05 18.18 3.40
C ILE A 145 -4.29 18.02 4.90
N GLY A 146 -5.32 17.24 5.24
CA GLY A 146 -5.65 16.87 6.61
C GLY A 146 -5.10 15.50 7.04
N LEU A 147 -4.70 14.67 6.06
CA LEU A 147 -4.20 13.32 6.32
C LEU A 147 -3.19 12.88 5.26
N LEU A 148 -2.04 12.39 5.72
CA LEU A 148 -1.06 11.64 4.92
C LEU A 148 -1.03 10.18 5.38
N ILE A 149 -1.20 9.26 4.45
CA ILE A 149 -1.01 7.83 4.69
C ILE A 149 0.12 7.32 3.81
N ASN A 150 1.18 6.81 4.43
CA ASN A 150 2.18 6.03 3.73
C ASN A 150 1.82 4.54 3.79
N THR A 151 1.93 3.85 2.66
CA THR A 151 1.54 2.45 2.53
C THR A 151 2.68 1.55 2.09
N SER A 152 3.92 2.07 2.12
CA SER A 152 5.12 1.32 1.74
C SER A 152 5.32 0.08 2.60
N VAL A 153 5.73 -1.03 1.98
CA VAL A 153 6.28 -2.19 2.67
C VAL A 153 7.74 -1.96 3.02
N THR A 154 8.48 -1.30 2.13
CA THR A 154 9.87 -0.94 2.34
C THR A 154 10.01 0.00 3.56
N ARG A 155 10.92 -0.36 4.47
CA ARG A 155 11.18 0.40 5.71
C ARG A 155 12.66 0.42 6.02
N ARG A 156 13.16 1.56 6.48
CA ARG A 156 14.53 1.68 7.06
C ARG A 156 14.52 1.40 8.54
N ASN A 157 13.52 1.94 9.23
CA ASN A 157 13.40 1.95 10.67
C ASN A 157 12.05 1.37 11.07
N LEU A 158 11.95 0.84 12.27
CA LEU A 158 10.67 0.52 12.91
C LEU A 158 9.97 1.81 13.35
N GLU A 159 10.74 2.80 13.81
CA GLU A 159 10.30 4.13 14.21
C GLU A 159 11.37 5.19 13.89
N PRO A 160 10.99 6.44 13.55
CA PRO A 160 9.60 6.86 13.31
C PRO A 160 8.99 6.21 12.06
N SER A 161 7.65 6.40 11.86
CA SER A 161 6.96 5.99 10.63
C SER A 161 7.57 6.62 9.39
N VAL A 162 7.49 5.95 8.24
CA VAL A 162 7.91 6.53 6.95
C VAL A 162 7.08 7.78 6.62
N ALA A 163 5.80 7.78 7.01
CA ALA A 163 4.91 8.92 6.84
C ALA A 163 5.48 10.21 7.46
N SER A 164 6.21 10.13 8.57
CA SER A 164 6.80 11.32 9.22
C SER A 164 7.83 12.00 8.32
N LYS A 165 8.71 11.25 7.65
CA LYS A 165 9.68 11.81 6.69
C LYS A 165 8.96 12.37 5.46
N VAL A 166 7.97 11.67 4.94
CA VAL A 166 7.21 12.12 3.77
C VAL A 166 6.43 13.40 4.09
N HIS A 167 5.78 13.45 5.26
CA HIS A 167 5.07 14.64 5.74
C HIS A 167 5.99 15.87 5.79
N HIS A 168 7.16 15.72 6.38
CA HIS A 168 8.16 16.79 6.44
C HIS A 168 8.64 17.19 5.04
N GLY A 169 8.98 16.23 4.18
CA GLY A 169 9.49 16.47 2.84
C GLY A 169 8.49 17.12 1.88
N LEU A 170 7.18 16.98 2.16
CA LEU A 170 6.10 17.63 1.45
C LEU A 170 5.72 19.00 2.03
N GLY A 171 6.27 19.38 3.20
CA GLY A 171 5.92 20.62 3.88
C GLY A 171 4.46 20.66 4.35
N LEU A 172 3.89 19.50 4.75
CA LEU A 172 2.52 19.44 5.22
C LEU A 172 2.40 20.17 6.58
N PRO A 173 1.21 20.73 6.89
CA PRO A 173 1.00 21.47 8.13
C PRO A 173 0.98 20.52 9.34
N SER A 174 1.35 21.03 10.52
CA SER A 174 1.31 20.26 11.77
C SER A 174 -0.10 19.78 12.17
N SER A 175 -1.13 20.34 11.56
CA SER A 175 -2.52 19.89 11.68
C SER A 175 -2.85 18.65 10.86
N ALA A 176 -2.00 18.26 9.89
CA ALA A 176 -2.21 17.06 9.10
C ALA A 176 -1.78 15.82 9.89
N MET A 177 -2.69 14.88 10.07
CA MET A 177 -2.36 13.56 10.61
C MET A 177 -1.43 12.81 9.65
N ASN A 178 -0.52 12.00 10.20
CA ASN A 178 0.33 11.14 9.38
C ASN A 178 0.61 9.80 10.09
N PHE A 179 0.56 8.71 9.33
CA PHE A 179 0.89 7.36 9.81
C PHE A 179 1.10 6.39 8.65
N ASP A 180 1.67 5.22 8.98
CA ASP A 180 1.83 4.12 8.02
C ASP A 180 0.68 3.11 8.15
N ILE A 181 0.20 2.59 7.02
CA ILE A 181 -0.65 1.40 6.95
C ILE A 181 0.18 0.24 6.41
N ALA A 182 0.42 -0.76 7.26
CA ALA A 182 1.14 -1.96 6.91
C ALA A 182 0.14 -3.11 6.61
N ASN A 183 -0.21 -3.29 5.33
CA ASN A 183 -0.99 -4.45 4.88
C ASN A 183 -0.45 -4.99 3.54
N ALA A 184 0.86 -5.21 3.50
CA ALA A 184 1.56 -5.71 2.32
C ALA A 184 1.13 -4.97 1.03
N CYS A 185 0.94 -5.70 -0.08
CA CYS A 185 0.55 -5.11 -1.36
C CYS A 185 -0.84 -4.47 -1.38
N LEU A 186 -1.65 -4.70 -0.35
CA LEU A 186 -3.00 -4.14 -0.22
C LEU A 186 -3.03 -2.76 0.47
N GLY A 187 -1.92 -2.34 1.07
CA GLY A 187 -1.83 -1.12 1.88
C GLY A 187 -2.40 0.11 1.18
N PHE A 188 -2.16 0.29 -0.13
CA PHE A 188 -2.64 1.46 -0.86
C PHE A 188 -4.17 1.52 -0.96
N VAL A 189 -4.83 0.41 -1.28
CA VAL A 189 -6.29 0.32 -1.34
C VAL A 189 -6.90 0.54 0.04
N ASN A 190 -6.28 -0.01 1.10
CA ASN A 190 -6.71 0.22 2.47
C ASN A 190 -6.54 1.69 2.90
N GLY A 191 -5.43 2.32 2.51
CA GLY A 191 -5.20 3.75 2.73
C GLY A 191 -6.27 4.61 2.06
N MET A 192 -6.60 4.32 0.79
CA MET A 192 -7.68 4.99 0.08
C MET A 192 -9.04 4.79 0.77
N THR A 193 -9.35 3.57 1.23
CA THR A 193 -10.60 3.26 1.91
C THR A 193 -10.72 4.02 3.24
N LEU A 194 -9.66 4.03 4.05
CA LEU A 194 -9.65 4.75 5.33
C LEU A 194 -9.84 6.26 5.12
N ALA A 195 -9.05 6.83 4.21
CA ALA A 195 -9.14 8.26 3.91
C ALA A 195 -10.51 8.64 3.31
N ALA A 196 -11.08 7.79 2.44
CA ALA A 196 -12.41 7.98 1.88
C ALA A 196 -13.49 8.00 2.98
N ASN A 197 -13.42 7.11 3.97
CA ASN A 197 -14.33 7.11 5.12
C ASN A 197 -14.22 8.42 5.94
N MET A 198 -13.01 8.93 6.14
CA MET A 198 -12.78 10.18 6.89
C MET A 198 -13.29 11.41 6.12
N ILE A 199 -13.17 11.42 4.80
CA ILE A 199 -13.71 12.49 3.95
C ILE A 199 -15.24 12.41 3.92
N ASP A 200 -15.82 11.24 3.70
CA ASP A 200 -17.27 11.04 3.61
C ASP A 200 -17.98 11.35 4.93
N SER A 201 -17.30 11.17 6.06
CA SER A 201 -17.77 11.56 7.40
C SER A 201 -17.49 13.02 7.77
N GLY A 202 -16.82 13.79 6.91
CA GLY A 202 -16.52 15.21 7.13
C GLY A 202 -15.43 15.49 8.16
N GLN A 203 -14.59 14.50 8.52
CA GLN A 203 -13.50 14.69 9.48
C GLN A 203 -12.30 15.40 8.85
N ILE A 204 -12.06 15.19 7.57
CA ILE A 204 -11.02 15.85 6.79
C ILE A 204 -11.58 16.21 5.40
N SER A 205 -10.97 17.20 4.73
CA SER A 205 -11.33 17.54 3.35
C SER A 205 -10.46 16.79 2.34
N TYR A 206 -9.14 16.76 2.55
CA TYR A 206 -8.23 16.15 1.59
C TYR A 206 -7.26 15.19 2.26
N ALA A 207 -6.99 14.09 1.58
CA ALA A 207 -5.98 13.14 1.98
C ALA A 207 -5.01 12.84 0.84
N LEU A 208 -3.75 12.59 1.21
CA LEU A 208 -2.69 12.12 0.34
C LEU A 208 -2.28 10.71 0.76
N ILE A 209 -2.36 9.76 -0.15
CA ILE A 209 -1.91 8.39 0.03
C ILE A 209 -0.64 8.21 -0.81
N VAL A 210 0.44 7.69 -0.23
CA VAL A 210 1.70 7.44 -0.91
C VAL A 210 2.19 6.02 -0.70
N ALA A 211 2.97 5.53 -1.66
CA ALA A 211 3.78 4.32 -1.53
C ALA A 211 5.09 4.52 -2.27
N GLY A 212 6.20 4.17 -1.64
CA GLY A 212 7.51 4.07 -2.29
C GLY A 212 8.13 2.73 -1.96
N GLU A 213 8.67 2.04 -2.98
CA GLU A 213 9.23 0.71 -2.82
C GLU A 213 10.64 0.63 -3.38
N ASP A 214 11.51 -0.12 -2.69
CA ASP A 214 12.86 -0.44 -3.11
C ASP A 214 13.08 -1.95 -3.02
N ALA A 215 13.19 -2.59 -4.17
CA ALA A 215 13.39 -4.03 -4.28
C ALA A 215 14.86 -4.44 -4.17
N GLN A 216 15.79 -3.53 -4.44
CA GLN A 216 17.21 -3.85 -4.58
C GLN A 216 17.80 -4.49 -3.31
N PRO A 217 17.63 -3.95 -2.09
CA PRO A 217 18.25 -4.52 -0.90
C PRO A 217 17.81 -5.98 -0.64
N THR A 218 16.52 -6.26 -0.80
CA THR A 218 15.95 -7.60 -0.61
C THR A 218 16.43 -8.56 -1.70
N GLN A 219 16.56 -8.10 -2.94
CA GLN A 219 17.08 -8.90 -4.06
C GLN A 219 18.58 -9.19 -3.90
N GLU A 220 19.39 -8.24 -3.40
CA GLU A 220 20.80 -8.48 -3.12
C GLU A 220 20.99 -9.57 -2.06
N VAL A 221 20.21 -9.56 -0.98
CA VAL A 221 20.20 -10.64 0.02
C VAL A 221 19.79 -11.97 -0.63
N THR A 222 18.82 -11.96 -1.53
CA THR A 222 18.38 -13.16 -2.26
C THR A 222 19.47 -13.69 -3.17
N PHE A 223 20.19 -12.85 -3.90
CA PHE A 223 21.35 -13.29 -4.72
C PHE A 223 22.43 -13.93 -3.86
N GLN A 224 22.78 -13.32 -2.73
CA GLN A 224 23.79 -13.89 -1.81
C GLN A 224 23.39 -15.29 -1.33
N ARG A 225 22.13 -15.45 -0.89
CA ARG A 225 21.61 -16.74 -0.42
C ARG A 225 21.56 -17.80 -1.50
N LEU A 226 21.03 -17.45 -2.67
CA LEU A 226 20.91 -18.41 -3.76
C LEU A 226 22.28 -18.81 -4.33
N ASN A 227 23.28 -17.94 -4.25
CA ASN A 227 24.66 -18.25 -4.65
C ASN A 227 25.47 -19.02 -3.59
N ASP A 228 24.93 -19.20 -2.38
CA ASP A 228 25.53 -20.11 -1.41
C ASP A 228 25.60 -21.55 -1.99
N PRO A 229 26.73 -22.23 -1.92
CA PRO A 229 26.90 -23.61 -2.41
C PRO A 229 25.88 -24.60 -1.83
N ASN A 230 25.41 -24.35 -0.60
CA ASN A 230 24.46 -25.21 0.10
C ASN A 230 23.02 -24.92 -0.24
N SER A 231 22.71 -23.82 -0.97
CA SER A 231 21.33 -23.50 -1.32
C SER A 231 20.71 -24.58 -2.19
N THR A 232 19.46 -24.87 -1.92
CA THR A 232 18.69 -25.94 -2.55
C THR A 232 17.76 -25.42 -3.64
N ARG A 233 17.17 -26.34 -4.39
CA ARG A 233 16.09 -26.00 -5.34
C ARG A 233 14.84 -25.46 -4.64
N GLU A 234 14.56 -25.92 -3.43
CA GLU A 234 13.48 -25.42 -2.60
C GLU A 234 13.72 -23.97 -2.19
N ASP A 235 14.95 -23.62 -1.79
CA ASP A 235 15.31 -22.24 -1.47
C ASP A 235 15.11 -21.33 -2.66
N TYR A 236 15.46 -21.77 -3.87
CA TYR A 236 15.20 -21.00 -5.09
C TYR A 236 13.70 -20.76 -5.30
N LEU A 237 12.86 -21.79 -5.14
CA LEU A 237 11.42 -21.69 -5.30
C LEU A 237 10.79 -20.76 -4.26
N ARG A 238 11.22 -20.85 -3.01
CA ARG A 238 10.75 -19.99 -1.90
C ARG A 238 11.16 -18.53 -2.05
N GLN A 239 12.27 -18.25 -2.72
CA GLN A 239 12.76 -16.89 -2.97
C GLN A 239 12.43 -16.39 -4.39
N PHE A 240 11.75 -17.19 -5.21
CA PHE A 240 11.41 -16.85 -6.58
C PHE A 240 10.63 -15.55 -6.72
N ALA A 241 9.67 -15.31 -5.83
CA ALA A 241 8.86 -14.10 -5.82
C ALA A 241 9.70 -12.84 -5.61
N THR A 242 10.74 -12.90 -4.76
CA THR A 242 11.66 -11.76 -4.53
C THR A 242 12.36 -11.33 -5.81
N LEU A 243 12.72 -12.29 -6.68
CA LEU A 243 13.37 -11.99 -7.97
C LEU A 243 12.43 -11.27 -8.95
N THR A 244 11.13 -11.25 -8.70
CA THR A 244 10.13 -10.56 -9.52
C THR A 244 9.79 -9.15 -9.04
N LEU A 245 10.29 -8.74 -7.86
CA LEU A 245 10.04 -7.41 -7.31
C LEU A 245 10.67 -6.32 -8.18
N GLY A 246 10.16 -5.12 -8.05
CA GLY A 246 10.68 -3.90 -8.66
C GLY A 246 10.54 -2.70 -7.73
N SER A 247 11.29 -1.65 -8.02
CA SER A 247 11.23 -0.36 -7.33
C SER A 247 10.37 0.65 -8.09
N GLY A 248 9.70 1.52 -7.36
CA GLY A 248 8.85 2.58 -7.90
C GLY A 248 8.10 3.29 -6.78
N ALA A 249 7.43 4.37 -7.11
CA ALA A 249 6.58 5.10 -6.17
C ALA A 249 5.28 5.55 -6.83
N ALA A 250 4.23 5.67 -6.04
CA ALA A 250 2.95 6.23 -6.46
C ALA A 250 2.32 7.05 -5.34
N ALA A 251 1.47 7.99 -5.75
CA ALA A 251 0.66 8.78 -4.83
C ALA A 251 -0.72 9.08 -5.43
N ALA A 252 -1.71 9.24 -4.55
CA ALA A 252 -3.06 9.67 -4.92
C ALA A 252 -3.56 10.74 -3.95
N VAL A 253 -4.20 11.77 -4.50
CA VAL A 253 -4.95 12.77 -3.73
C VAL A 253 -6.43 12.45 -3.86
N ILE A 254 -7.12 12.38 -2.73
CA ILE A 254 -8.58 12.20 -2.68
C ILE A 254 -9.23 13.34 -1.89
N GLY A 255 -10.45 13.68 -2.24
CA GLY A 255 -11.20 14.79 -1.64
C GLY A 255 -12.70 14.68 -1.87
N PRO A 256 -13.48 15.68 -1.43
CA PRO A 256 -14.92 15.65 -1.57
C PRO A 256 -15.37 15.82 -3.04
N ALA A 257 -16.26 14.95 -3.49
CA ALA A 257 -16.68 14.88 -4.90
C ALA A 257 -17.54 16.08 -5.33
N ASP A 258 -18.31 16.64 -4.42
CA ASP A 258 -19.16 17.82 -4.66
C ASP A 258 -18.36 19.10 -4.93
N LEU A 259 -17.15 19.20 -4.36
CA LEU A 259 -16.23 20.30 -4.62
C LEU A 259 -15.39 20.10 -5.90
N HIS A 260 -15.39 18.90 -6.47
CA HIS A 260 -14.58 18.54 -7.63
C HIS A 260 -15.42 17.85 -8.73
N PRO A 261 -16.40 18.54 -9.33
CA PRO A 261 -17.22 17.97 -10.38
C PRO A 261 -16.37 17.52 -11.57
N GLY A 262 -16.68 16.35 -12.11
CA GLY A 262 -15.95 15.77 -13.24
C GLY A 262 -14.67 14.99 -12.87
N LYS A 263 -14.32 14.90 -11.58
CA LYS A 263 -13.27 13.98 -11.12
C LYS A 263 -13.84 12.56 -10.87
N PRO A 264 -13.06 11.50 -11.09
CA PRO A 264 -13.51 10.13 -10.82
C PRO A 264 -14.00 9.95 -9.39
N ARG A 265 -15.15 9.33 -9.22
CA ARG A 265 -15.72 9.06 -7.90
C ARG A 265 -15.23 7.72 -7.36
N ILE A 266 -14.94 7.67 -6.07
CA ILE A 266 -14.67 6.43 -5.34
C ILE A 266 -16.02 5.95 -4.79
N LEU A 267 -16.53 4.84 -5.32
CA LEU A 267 -17.89 4.37 -4.98
C LEU A 267 -17.90 3.43 -3.77
N GLY A 268 -16.78 2.78 -3.49
CA GLY A 268 -16.66 1.80 -2.41
C GLY A 268 -16.24 0.43 -2.91
N GLY A 269 -16.51 -0.61 -2.13
CA GLY A 269 -16.10 -1.95 -2.49
C GLY A 269 -16.28 -3.00 -1.40
N VAL A 270 -15.50 -4.07 -1.50
CA VAL A 270 -15.53 -5.24 -0.62
C VAL A 270 -14.12 -5.59 -0.17
N SER A 271 -13.96 -6.03 1.07
CA SER A 271 -12.70 -6.55 1.60
C SER A 271 -12.91 -7.90 2.27
N ARG A 272 -11.90 -8.79 2.18
CA ARG A 272 -11.90 -10.13 2.80
C ARG A 272 -10.54 -10.44 3.40
N ALA A 273 -10.54 -11.21 4.48
CA ALA A 273 -9.34 -11.67 5.15
C ALA A 273 -9.33 -13.20 5.24
N GLY A 274 -8.24 -13.82 4.80
CA GLY A 274 -7.94 -15.25 4.88
C GLY A 274 -6.71 -15.49 5.75
N THR A 275 -6.74 -15.02 7.01
CA THR A 275 -5.58 -14.96 7.91
C THR A 275 -5.08 -16.32 8.40
N ALA A 276 -5.80 -17.39 8.16
CA ALA A 276 -5.29 -18.76 8.35
C ALA A 276 -4.03 -19.04 7.47
N HIS A 277 -3.79 -18.20 6.46
CA HIS A 277 -2.70 -18.33 5.48
C HIS A 277 -1.61 -17.28 5.66
N HIS A 278 -1.44 -16.71 6.86
CA HIS A 278 -0.52 -15.60 7.15
C HIS A 278 0.97 -15.96 6.99
N GLU A 279 1.31 -17.24 7.03
CA GLU A 279 2.68 -17.74 6.87
C GLU A 279 3.11 -18.02 5.42
N LEU A 280 2.19 -17.96 4.45
CA LEU A 280 2.51 -18.26 3.05
C LEU A 280 3.46 -17.27 2.40
N CYS A 281 3.53 -16.04 2.92
CA CYS A 281 4.49 -15.03 2.47
C CYS A 281 4.94 -14.21 3.66
N VAL A 282 6.19 -14.38 4.05
CA VAL A 282 6.81 -13.67 5.17
C VAL A 282 8.03 -12.93 4.66
N GLY A 283 8.08 -11.62 4.88
CA GLY A 283 9.18 -10.75 4.47
C GLY A 283 9.65 -9.84 5.60
N GLY A 284 10.94 -9.54 5.59
CA GLY A 284 11.60 -8.64 6.54
C GLY A 284 12.98 -8.22 6.05
N PRO A 285 13.76 -7.46 6.86
CA PRO A 285 15.09 -6.99 6.48
C PRO A 285 16.06 -8.14 6.12
N ALA A 286 15.82 -9.31 6.67
CA ALA A 286 16.61 -10.50 6.39
C ALA A 286 16.24 -11.23 5.09
N GLY A 287 15.21 -10.80 4.36
CA GLY A 287 14.76 -11.39 3.10
C GLY A 287 13.29 -11.81 3.14
N MET A 288 12.83 -12.39 2.04
CA MET A 288 11.44 -12.82 1.87
C MET A 288 11.38 -14.30 1.48
N TYR A 289 10.40 -15.00 2.05
CA TYR A 289 10.07 -16.39 1.71
C TYR A 289 8.61 -16.48 1.30
N THR A 290 8.33 -17.17 0.21
CA THR A 290 6.99 -17.23 -0.36
C THR A 290 6.65 -18.65 -0.82
N ASP A 291 5.53 -19.19 -0.34
CA ASP A 291 4.85 -20.30 -1.00
C ASP A 291 3.94 -19.73 -2.10
N SER A 292 4.52 -19.58 -3.29
CA SER A 292 3.80 -18.98 -4.42
C SER A 292 2.57 -19.79 -4.87
N LYS A 293 2.59 -21.11 -4.66
CA LYS A 293 1.44 -21.97 -5.00
C LYS A 293 0.32 -21.81 -3.99
N GLY A 294 0.64 -21.89 -2.70
CA GLY A 294 -0.32 -21.66 -1.63
C GLY A 294 -0.97 -20.28 -1.70
N LEU A 295 -0.15 -19.24 -1.99
CA LEU A 295 -0.67 -17.88 -2.20
C LEU A 295 -1.65 -17.78 -3.37
N LEU A 296 -1.34 -18.45 -4.50
CA LEU A 296 -2.22 -18.44 -5.67
C LEU A 296 -3.54 -19.14 -5.36
N ASP A 297 -3.49 -20.36 -4.84
CA ASP A 297 -4.66 -21.19 -4.62
C ASP A 297 -5.60 -20.52 -3.60
N ASN A 298 -5.11 -20.20 -2.42
CA ASN A 298 -5.94 -19.59 -1.36
C ASN A 298 -6.32 -18.13 -1.65
N GLY A 299 -5.45 -17.39 -2.35
CA GLY A 299 -5.76 -16.02 -2.79
C GLY A 299 -6.90 -15.98 -3.82
N LEU A 300 -6.99 -16.99 -4.71
CA LEU A 300 -8.09 -17.08 -5.67
C LEU A 300 -9.43 -17.38 -4.99
N GLU A 301 -9.45 -18.28 -4.01
CA GLU A 301 -10.66 -18.55 -3.22
C GLU A 301 -11.16 -17.26 -2.57
N LEU A 302 -10.28 -16.52 -1.93
CA LEU A 302 -10.61 -15.27 -1.28
C LEU A 302 -11.11 -14.18 -2.25
N VAL A 303 -10.56 -14.14 -3.47
CA VAL A 303 -11.01 -13.23 -4.54
C VAL A 303 -12.41 -13.63 -5.02
N VAL A 304 -12.69 -14.92 -5.18
CA VAL A 304 -14.03 -15.43 -5.59
C VAL A 304 -15.05 -15.09 -4.51
N ASP A 305 -14.75 -15.34 -3.24
CA ASP A 305 -15.65 -15.02 -2.13
C ASP A 305 -15.97 -13.52 -2.08
N ALA A 306 -14.96 -12.66 -2.27
CA ALA A 306 -15.15 -11.20 -2.31
C ALA A 306 -16.01 -10.78 -3.53
N TRP A 307 -15.83 -11.43 -4.66
CA TRP A 307 -16.61 -11.20 -5.88
C TRP A 307 -18.07 -11.58 -5.70
N ASP A 308 -18.34 -12.74 -5.12
CA ASP A 308 -19.70 -13.24 -4.87
C ASP A 308 -20.42 -12.36 -3.83
N GLU A 309 -19.72 -11.93 -2.79
CA GLU A 309 -20.25 -10.97 -1.81
C GLU A 309 -20.61 -9.64 -2.47
N ALA A 310 -19.72 -9.11 -3.31
CA ALA A 310 -19.99 -7.88 -4.03
C ALA A 310 -21.25 -8.02 -4.89
N HIS A 311 -21.42 -9.14 -5.58
CA HIS A 311 -22.61 -9.41 -6.37
C HIS A 311 -23.87 -9.47 -5.48
N ALA A 312 -23.81 -10.16 -4.35
CA ALA A 312 -24.90 -10.20 -3.37
C ALA A 312 -25.24 -8.81 -2.79
N ALA A 313 -24.22 -7.95 -2.62
CA ALA A 313 -24.37 -6.56 -2.19
C ALA A 313 -24.85 -5.61 -3.30
N GLY A 314 -25.13 -6.12 -4.50
CA GLY A 314 -25.68 -5.36 -5.63
C GLY A 314 -24.62 -4.65 -6.49
N TRP A 315 -23.34 -5.02 -6.40
CA TRP A 315 -22.31 -4.54 -7.32
C TRP A 315 -22.39 -5.30 -8.65
N ASN A 316 -22.28 -4.56 -9.77
CA ASN A 316 -22.22 -5.17 -11.11
C ASN A 316 -20.81 -5.01 -11.68
N TRP A 317 -19.88 -5.87 -11.27
CA TRP A 317 -18.48 -5.81 -11.68
C TRP A 317 -18.17 -6.61 -12.94
N LYS A 318 -19.15 -7.26 -13.56
CA LYS A 318 -18.96 -7.96 -14.85
C LYS A 318 -18.82 -7.01 -16.05
N SER A 319 -19.21 -5.75 -15.89
CA SER A 319 -19.28 -4.76 -16.97
C SER A 319 -18.34 -3.56 -16.77
N MET A 320 -17.18 -3.77 -16.16
CA MET A 320 -16.18 -2.71 -16.04
C MET A 320 -15.49 -2.41 -17.38
N ASP A 321 -14.98 -1.20 -17.52
CA ASP A 321 -14.15 -0.80 -18.66
C ASP A 321 -12.68 -1.15 -18.45
N ARG A 322 -12.23 -1.16 -17.17
CA ARG A 322 -10.90 -1.65 -16.75
C ARG A 322 -10.98 -2.42 -15.44
N TYR A 323 -10.11 -3.43 -15.33
CA TYR A 323 -9.84 -4.19 -14.11
C TYR A 323 -8.37 -4.00 -13.75
N VAL A 324 -8.08 -3.04 -12.90
CA VAL A 324 -6.71 -2.75 -12.44
C VAL A 324 -6.37 -3.69 -11.29
N THR A 325 -5.72 -4.81 -11.62
CA THR A 325 -5.33 -5.83 -10.63
C THR A 325 -3.97 -5.51 -10.03
N HIS A 326 -3.69 -6.01 -8.82
CA HIS A 326 -2.34 -6.04 -8.30
C HIS A 326 -1.41 -6.83 -9.23
N GLN A 327 -0.24 -6.29 -9.51
CA GLN A 327 0.70 -6.75 -10.53
C GLN A 327 1.70 -7.75 -9.95
N VAL A 328 1.39 -9.04 -9.97
CA VAL A 328 2.25 -10.11 -9.43
C VAL A 328 3.00 -10.85 -10.53
N SER A 329 2.26 -11.50 -11.43
CA SER A 329 2.83 -12.33 -12.50
C SER A 329 1.77 -12.69 -13.55
N LYS A 330 2.24 -13.19 -14.69
CA LYS A 330 1.38 -13.71 -15.77
C LYS A 330 0.46 -14.84 -15.28
N SER A 331 0.99 -15.77 -14.50
CA SER A 331 0.22 -16.90 -13.97
C SER A 331 -0.90 -16.42 -13.06
N TYR A 332 -0.59 -15.49 -12.15
CA TYR A 332 -1.54 -14.92 -11.22
C TYR A 332 -2.64 -14.12 -11.91
N THR A 333 -2.29 -13.24 -12.84
CA THR A 333 -3.25 -12.46 -13.61
C THR A 333 -4.19 -13.36 -14.44
N ASN A 334 -3.66 -14.36 -15.12
CA ASN A 334 -4.48 -15.30 -15.88
C ASN A 334 -5.42 -16.11 -14.99
N ALA A 335 -4.99 -16.49 -13.79
CA ALA A 335 -5.81 -17.21 -12.84
C ALA A 335 -6.99 -16.36 -12.34
N ILE A 336 -6.78 -15.09 -11.99
CA ILE A 336 -7.87 -14.16 -11.63
C ILE A 336 -8.84 -13.98 -12.79
N ILE A 337 -8.34 -13.71 -14.01
CA ILE A 337 -9.17 -13.55 -15.20
C ILE A 337 -10.11 -14.75 -15.37
N LYS A 338 -9.59 -15.96 -15.22
CA LYS A 338 -10.36 -17.18 -15.34
C LYS A 338 -11.35 -17.39 -14.20
N ALA A 339 -10.93 -17.12 -12.96
CA ALA A 339 -11.72 -17.40 -11.75
C ALA A 339 -13.01 -16.57 -11.69
N VAL A 340 -12.94 -15.28 -12.02
CA VAL A 340 -14.10 -14.38 -11.97
C VAL A 340 -14.62 -13.95 -13.36
N GLY A 341 -14.09 -14.55 -14.43
CA GLY A 341 -14.60 -14.38 -15.79
C GLY A 341 -14.36 -12.99 -16.39
N LEU A 342 -13.18 -12.39 -16.15
CA LEU A 342 -12.87 -11.08 -16.70
C LEU A 342 -12.56 -11.11 -18.20
N VAL A 343 -12.84 -10.00 -18.87
CA VAL A 343 -12.42 -9.80 -20.27
C VAL A 343 -10.94 -9.42 -20.28
N LYS A 344 -10.10 -10.27 -20.85
CA LYS A 344 -8.64 -10.16 -20.80
C LYS A 344 -8.12 -8.81 -21.27
N ASP A 345 -8.66 -8.27 -22.36
CA ASP A 345 -8.22 -6.99 -22.95
C ASP A 345 -8.55 -5.77 -22.07
N LYS A 346 -9.38 -5.96 -21.07
CA LYS A 346 -9.72 -4.94 -20.05
C LYS A 346 -8.85 -5.05 -18.79
N VAL A 347 -7.90 -5.99 -18.75
CA VAL A 347 -6.97 -6.19 -17.61
C VAL A 347 -5.57 -5.73 -18.01
N PRO A 348 -5.19 -4.48 -17.71
CA PRO A 348 -3.86 -3.97 -18.00
C PRO A 348 -2.79 -4.71 -17.20
N VAL A 349 -1.61 -4.86 -17.79
CA VAL A 349 -0.46 -5.51 -17.17
C VAL A 349 0.78 -4.61 -17.27
N THR A 350 1.42 -4.37 -16.14
CA THR A 350 2.64 -3.55 -16.03
C THR A 350 3.82 -4.35 -15.47
N PHE A 351 3.56 -5.48 -14.81
CA PHE A 351 4.60 -6.35 -14.25
C PHE A 351 5.66 -6.81 -15.28
N PRO A 352 5.39 -6.95 -16.61
CA PRO A 352 6.45 -7.33 -17.55
C PRO A 352 7.61 -6.33 -17.61
N LYS A 353 7.34 -5.05 -17.34
CA LYS A 353 8.31 -3.95 -17.41
C LYS A 353 8.73 -3.38 -16.06
N TRP A 354 7.88 -3.51 -15.04
CA TRP A 354 8.14 -2.88 -13.75
C TRP A 354 8.34 -3.89 -12.63
N GLY A 355 8.04 -5.17 -12.89
CA GLY A 355 7.99 -6.19 -11.85
C GLY A 355 6.80 -5.99 -10.91
N ASN A 356 6.83 -6.65 -9.76
CA ASN A 356 5.91 -6.43 -8.66
C ASN A 356 6.46 -5.33 -7.75
N VAL A 357 5.85 -4.17 -7.76
CA VAL A 357 6.26 -3.00 -6.96
C VAL A 357 5.45 -2.91 -5.65
N GLY A 358 5.11 -4.05 -5.06
CA GLY A 358 4.36 -4.08 -3.80
C GLY A 358 3.06 -3.25 -3.85
N PRO A 359 2.74 -2.48 -2.79
CA PRO A 359 1.54 -1.65 -2.75
C PRO A 359 1.50 -0.55 -3.82
N ALA A 360 2.63 -0.11 -4.36
CA ALA A 360 2.67 0.87 -5.44
C ALA A 360 2.23 0.30 -6.80
N SER A 361 2.26 -1.03 -7.00
CA SER A 361 1.91 -1.66 -8.28
C SER A 361 0.54 -1.28 -8.82
N LEU A 362 -0.48 -1.31 -7.97
CA LEU A 362 -1.86 -1.01 -8.37
C LEU A 362 -2.03 0.46 -8.75
N PRO A 363 -1.65 1.46 -7.91
CA PRO A 363 -1.78 2.87 -8.28
C PRO A 363 -0.87 3.27 -9.45
N MET A 364 0.30 2.66 -9.64
CA MET A 364 1.14 2.87 -10.84
C MET A 364 0.42 2.40 -12.11
N THR A 365 -0.25 1.24 -12.05
CA THR A 365 -1.05 0.74 -13.19
C THR A 365 -2.26 1.62 -13.44
N LEU A 366 -2.96 2.07 -12.38
CA LEU A 366 -4.07 3.00 -12.51
C LEU A 366 -3.62 4.35 -13.12
N TRP A 367 -2.47 4.87 -12.71
CA TRP A 367 -1.88 6.08 -13.31
C TRP A 367 -1.61 5.93 -14.81
N GLN A 368 -1.12 4.77 -15.24
CA GLN A 368 -0.92 4.50 -16.66
C GLN A 368 -2.24 4.48 -17.42
N GLU A 369 -3.26 3.78 -16.90
CA GLU A 369 -4.57 3.64 -17.53
C GLU A 369 -5.37 4.94 -17.52
N ALA A 370 -5.21 5.78 -16.50
CA ALA A 370 -5.89 7.08 -16.37
C ALA A 370 -5.73 7.98 -17.62
N LYS A 371 -4.63 7.80 -18.38
CA LYS A 371 -4.36 8.56 -19.61
C LYS A 371 -5.32 8.21 -20.75
N SER A 372 -5.97 7.05 -20.70
CA SER A 372 -6.89 6.53 -21.73
C SER A 372 -8.35 6.46 -21.28
N LEU A 373 -8.61 6.59 -20.00
CA LEU A 373 -9.96 6.54 -19.42
C LEU A 373 -10.75 7.81 -19.77
N LYS A 374 -12.06 7.65 -19.91
CA LYS A 374 -12.99 8.72 -20.32
C LYS A 374 -14.09 8.89 -19.27
N PRO A 375 -14.72 10.06 -19.19
CA PRO A 375 -15.89 10.25 -18.35
C PRO A 375 -16.96 9.20 -18.64
N GLY A 376 -17.44 8.53 -17.59
CA GLY A 376 -18.40 7.44 -17.67
C GLY A 376 -17.78 6.03 -17.64
N ASP A 377 -16.47 5.89 -17.84
CA ASP A 377 -15.80 4.59 -17.69
C ASP A 377 -15.85 4.13 -16.23
N ARG A 378 -15.96 2.83 -16.04
CA ARG A 378 -15.95 2.20 -14.71
C ARG A 378 -14.69 1.35 -14.54
N VAL A 379 -13.99 1.58 -13.44
CA VAL A 379 -12.73 0.91 -13.12
C VAL A 379 -12.87 0.13 -11.83
N LEU A 380 -12.49 -1.14 -11.84
CA LEU A 380 -12.38 -1.94 -10.63
C LEU A 380 -10.92 -2.14 -10.26
N CYS A 381 -10.50 -1.58 -9.14
CA CYS A 381 -9.21 -1.85 -8.52
C CYS A 381 -9.32 -3.13 -7.70
N MET A 382 -8.43 -4.11 -7.96
CA MET A 382 -8.45 -5.44 -7.32
C MET A 382 -7.10 -5.71 -6.67
N GLY A 383 -7.03 -5.55 -5.35
CA GLY A 383 -5.83 -5.78 -4.56
C GLY A 383 -5.84 -7.14 -3.86
N VAL A 384 -4.68 -7.76 -3.78
CA VAL A 384 -4.41 -8.92 -2.92
C VAL A 384 -3.06 -8.70 -2.25
N GLY A 385 -2.97 -9.02 -0.99
CA GLY A 385 -1.74 -8.93 -0.21
C GLY A 385 -1.49 -10.17 0.63
N SER A 386 -0.23 -10.37 1.03
CA SER A 386 0.09 -11.37 2.05
C SER A 386 -0.70 -11.09 3.32
N GLY A 387 -1.06 -12.16 4.01
CA GLY A 387 -1.91 -12.04 5.19
C GLY A 387 -2.91 -13.19 5.35
N LEU A 388 -3.58 -13.78 4.35
CA LEU A 388 -3.98 -13.19 3.07
C LEU A 388 -5.09 -12.17 3.26
N ASN A 389 -5.05 -11.12 2.48
CA ASN A 389 -6.14 -10.16 2.43
C ASN A 389 -6.44 -9.79 0.97
N THR A 390 -7.69 -9.48 0.66
CA THR A 390 -8.10 -8.91 -0.61
C THR A 390 -9.03 -7.73 -0.39
N ALA A 391 -8.97 -6.75 -1.28
CA ALA A 391 -9.97 -5.70 -1.38
C ALA A 391 -10.19 -5.33 -2.84
N MET A 392 -11.43 -5.02 -3.14
CA MET A 392 -11.87 -4.53 -4.45
C MET A 392 -12.53 -3.17 -4.25
N MET A 393 -12.18 -2.21 -5.08
CA MET A 393 -12.70 -0.83 -5.01
C MET A 393 -13.13 -0.38 -6.39
N GLU A 394 -14.37 0.07 -6.51
CA GLU A 394 -14.91 0.61 -7.76
C GLU A 394 -14.73 2.12 -7.84
N LEU A 395 -14.26 2.58 -8.99
CA LEU A 395 -14.17 3.99 -9.39
C LEU A 395 -15.10 4.24 -10.57
N ALA A 396 -15.81 5.34 -10.55
CA ALA A 396 -16.54 5.87 -11.70
C ALA A 396 -15.77 7.08 -12.24
N TRP A 397 -15.27 6.94 -13.44
CA TRP A 397 -14.39 7.91 -14.10
C TRP A 397 -15.15 9.10 -14.68
#